data_c0b39fdba9bbe98f005dee6713fdf313
#
_entry.id   c0b39fdba9bbe98f005dee6713fdf313
#
_cell.length_a   1.000
_cell.length_b   1.000
_cell.length_c   1.000
_cell.angle_alpha   90.00
_cell.angle_beta   90.00
_cell.angle_gamma   90.00
#
_symmetry.space_group_name_H-M   'P 1'
#
loop_
_entity.id
_entity.type
_entity.pdbx_description
1 polymer ?
#
loop_
_entity_poly.entity_id
_entity_poly.type
_entity_poly.pdbx_seq_one_letter_code
_entity_poly.pdbx_strand_id
1 'polypeptide(L)'
;MYISMKTYSKKFLVAFFFSMLPMVLMSCSMEPEKASFSISGNLGKLQISNEGFTEVYSIKSNTEWKFVNETDQSWATISPVKGSGNGKVTITVSANAGTGRTAVFRVVPNGVKTQEIEIIQGNSYIPEADGVFPIIAWTGVEADKSLEKFPVMKASGINIYLGWYNDLETTLKVLDAAQKTGVKMITSCQDLLSVGTAEEVVKAMMNHPALYAYHLKDEPEVNDLPGLGELVKKIKTVDSHHPCYINLYPNWAWGKELYSENVKSFIEQVPVPFISFDNYPIVSINGAPSIVRPDWYRNLEEISAAAKESNKPFWAFALALSHKLDETHFYKIPTLPELRLQVFSDLAYGAQAIQYFTYRGLQHDEPTEVYDLV
;
A
#
# COMPACT_ATOMS: atom_id res chain seq x y z
N MET A 1 -39.12 56.60 91.53
CA MET A 1 -38.53 57.90 91.79
C MET A 1 -38.22 58.58 90.46
N TYR A 2 -38.93 59.59 90.14
CA TYR A 2 -38.78 60.68 89.16
C TYR A 2 -37.38 60.71 88.50
N ILE A 3 -37.14 61.09 87.20
CA ILE A 3 -37.38 62.37 86.49
C ILE A 3 -37.09 62.14 85.01
N SER A 4 -38.03 62.52 84.22
CA SER A 4 -38.23 63.71 83.33
C SER A 4 -37.45 63.76 82.00
N MET A 5 -38.23 63.79 81.00
CA MET A 5 -38.10 64.32 79.65
C MET A 5 -36.95 65.26 79.31
N LYS A 6 -36.43 65.14 78.13
CA LYS A 6 -36.41 66.27 77.17
C LYS A 6 -36.25 65.76 75.70
N THR A 7 -37.19 66.10 74.93
CA THR A 7 -37.25 66.09 73.48
C THR A 7 -36.22 67.03 72.84
N TYR A 8 -35.52 66.56 71.84
CA TYR A 8 -34.95 67.43 70.84
C TYR A 8 -35.08 66.81 69.43
N SER A 9 -35.92 67.48 68.66
CA SER A 9 -36.09 67.31 67.22
C SER A 9 -34.77 67.64 66.51
N LYS A 10 -34.23 66.75 65.70
CA LYS A 10 -33.32 67.05 64.68
C LYS A 10 -33.77 66.41 63.38
N LYS A 11 -34.07 67.30 62.44
CA LYS A 11 -34.32 66.98 61.04
C LYS A 11 -33.15 66.22 60.49
N PHE A 12 -33.31 64.98 60.05
CA PHE A 12 -32.36 64.25 59.27
C PHE A 12 -32.65 64.48 57.77
N LEU A 13 -31.70 65.17 57.14
CA LEU A 13 -31.60 65.34 55.70
C LEU A 13 -31.12 64.02 55.09
N VAL A 14 -32.01 63.28 54.36
CA VAL A 14 -31.64 62.07 53.65
C VAL A 14 -30.97 62.48 52.33
N ALA A 15 -29.65 62.44 52.28
CA ALA A 15 -28.89 62.55 51.04
C ALA A 15 -28.95 61.19 50.33
N PHE A 16 -29.61 61.14 49.19
CA PHE A 16 -29.57 60.01 48.26
C PHE A 16 -28.22 60.03 47.57
N PHE A 17 -27.30 59.15 47.96
CA PHE A 17 -26.15 58.85 47.17
C PHE A 17 -26.56 57.86 46.07
N PHE A 18 -26.67 58.37 44.81
CA PHE A 18 -26.71 57.53 43.60
C PHE A 18 -25.28 57.02 43.41
N SER A 19 -24.99 55.73 43.80
CA SER A 19 -23.81 55.05 43.38
C SER A 19 -23.99 54.58 41.94
N MET A 20 -23.44 55.31 40.97
CA MET A 20 -23.20 54.84 39.61
C MET A 20 -22.21 53.70 39.67
N LEU A 21 -22.69 52.48 39.62
CA LEU A 21 -21.88 51.30 39.35
C LEU A 21 -21.53 51.33 37.86
N PRO A 22 -20.25 51.42 37.47
CA PRO A 22 -19.90 51.30 36.04
C PRO A 22 -20.26 49.89 35.58
N MET A 23 -21.22 49.76 34.70
CA MET A 23 -21.52 48.56 33.97
C MET A 23 -20.36 48.31 33.01
N VAL A 24 -19.38 47.50 33.43
CA VAL A 24 -18.34 47.01 32.57
C VAL A 24 -19.00 46.04 31.61
N LEU A 25 -19.33 46.52 30.41
CA LEU A 25 -19.68 45.70 29.28
C LEU A 25 -18.38 44.90 28.96
N MET A 26 -18.26 43.69 29.50
CA MET A 26 -17.31 42.70 28.96
C MET A 26 -17.79 42.39 27.53
N SER A 27 -17.27 43.13 26.56
CA SER A 27 -17.26 42.73 25.17
C SER A 27 -16.40 41.49 25.10
N CYS A 28 -17.03 40.33 25.13
CA CYS A 28 -16.39 39.09 24.77
C CYS A 28 -16.13 39.18 23.26
N SER A 29 -14.98 39.76 22.88
CA SER A 29 -14.47 39.63 21.53
C SER A 29 -14.10 38.14 21.37
N MET A 30 -15.04 37.32 20.89
CA MET A 30 -14.68 36.01 20.34
C MET A 30 -13.76 36.31 19.17
N GLU A 31 -12.48 36.00 19.33
CA GLU A 31 -11.59 35.95 18.15
C GLU A 31 -12.26 35.02 17.13
N PRO A 32 -12.33 35.42 15.86
CA PRO A 32 -12.94 34.58 14.84
C PRO A 32 -12.16 33.27 14.79
N GLU A 33 -12.87 32.16 14.90
CA GLU A 33 -12.28 30.82 14.84
C GLU A 33 -11.45 30.70 13.57
N LYS A 34 -10.18 30.31 13.70
CA LYS A 34 -9.27 30.19 12.57
C LYS A 34 -9.83 29.18 11.56
N ALA A 35 -9.85 29.57 10.28
CA ALA A 35 -10.30 28.71 9.21
C ALA A 35 -9.51 27.38 9.20
N SER A 36 -10.22 26.28 9.10
CA SER A 36 -9.68 24.92 9.12
C SER A 36 -10.33 24.04 8.04
N PHE A 37 -9.51 23.19 7.44
CA PHE A 37 -9.95 22.21 6.45
C PHE A 37 -9.07 20.96 6.53
N SER A 38 -9.71 19.79 6.50
CA SER A 38 -9.03 18.51 6.31
C SER A 38 -9.97 17.54 5.58
N ILE A 39 -9.38 16.63 4.83
CA ILE A 39 -10.07 15.54 4.15
C ILE A 39 -9.49 14.22 4.64
N SER A 40 -10.33 13.17 4.82
CA SER A 40 -9.88 11.87 5.28
C SER A 40 -8.97 11.19 4.26
N GLY A 41 -8.00 10.40 4.74
CA GLY A 41 -7.02 9.71 3.89
C GLY A 41 -5.85 10.61 3.48
N ASN A 42 -4.82 10.00 2.90
CA ASN A 42 -3.68 10.71 2.32
C ASN A 42 -3.95 10.93 0.82
N LEU A 43 -4.63 12.02 0.49
CA LEU A 43 -5.10 12.30 -0.88
C LEU A 43 -4.10 13.11 -1.73
N GLY A 44 -2.88 13.40 -1.25
CA GLY A 44 -1.91 14.17 -2.04
C GLY A 44 -1.61 13.52 -3.39
N LYS A 45 -1.52 12.19 -3.41
CA LYS A 45 -1.30 11.41 -4.64
C LYS A 45 -2.10 10.10 -4.55
N LEU A 46 -3.09 9.92 -5.42
CA LEU A 46 -3.90 8.71 -5.52
C LEU A 46 -3.47 7.92 -6.76
N GLN A 47 -2.97 6.73 -6.54
CA GLN A 47 -2.70 5.79 -7.62
C GLN A 47 -3.87 4.81 -7.75
N ILE A 48 -4.45 4.73 -8.94
CA ILE A 48 -5.67 3.97 -9.20
C ILE A 48 -5.38 2.91 -10.26
N SER A 49 -5.91 1.71 -10.07
CA SER A 49 -5.84 0.64 -11.06
C SER A 49 -6.61 0.98 -12.35
N ASN A 50 -6.31 0.26 -13.43
CA ASN A 50 -7.00 0.45 -14.70
C ASN A 50 -8.50 0.09 -14.67
N GLU A 51 -8.98 -0.60 -13.65
CA GLU A 51 -10.39 -1.04 -13.53
C GLU A 51 -11.34 0.09 -13.13
N GLY A 52 -10.80 1.23 -12.73
CA GLY A 52 -11.59 2.34 -12.21
C GLY A 52 -11.72 2.29 -10.68
N PHE A 53 -12.43 3.30 -10.14
CA PHE A 53 -12.46 3.53 -8.71
C PHE A 53 -13.64 4.42 -8.33
N THR A 54 -14.27 4.16 -7.21
CA THR A 54 -15.26 5.06 -6.61
C THR A 54 -15.20 4.95 -5.10
N GLU A 55 -14.89 6.06 -4.42
CA GLU A 55 -14.76 6.10 -2.98
C GLU A 55 -15.27 7.41 -2.37
N VAL A 56 -15.72 7.33 -1.12
CA VAL A 56 -16.28 8.46 -0.37
C VAL A 56 -15.32 8.91 0.73
N TYR A 57 -14.95 10.18 0.70
CA TYR A 57 -14.07 10.82 1.67
C TYR A 57 -14.81 11.82 2.53
N SER A 58 -14.48 11.87 3.83
CA SER A 58 -15.07 12.79 4.77
C SER A 58 -14.27 14.09 4.84
N ILE A 59 -14.95 15.23 4.80
CA ILE A 59 -14.37 16.55 5.00
C ILE A 59 -14.73 17.05 6.41
N LYS A 60 -13.73 17.56 7.13
CA LYS A 60 -13.89 18.34 8.34
C LYS A 60 -13.42 19.76 8.05
N SER A 61 -14.32 20.74 8.17
CA SER A 61 -14.05 22.13 7.88
C SER A 61 -14.98 23.06 8.66
N ASN A 62 -14.56 24.27 8.95
CA ASN A 62 -15.41 25.37 9.44
C ASN A 62 -15.53 26.50 8.40
N THR A 63 -15.15 26.24 7.16
CA THR A 63 -15.17 27.22 6.07
C THR A 63 -15.72 26.65 4.77
N GLU A 64 -15.90 27.49 3.75
CA GLU A 64 -16.25 27.06 2.40
C GLU A 64 -15.06 26.39 1.72
N TRP A 65 -15.33 25.46 0.84
CA TRP A 65 -14.30 24.74 0.07
C TRP A 65 -14.80 24.43 -1.35
N LYS A 66 -13.88 24.32 -2.28
CA LYS A 66 -14.15 23.87 -3.66
C LYS A 66 -13.02 23.03 -4.21
N PHE A 67 -13.37 22.14 -5.13
CA PHE A 67 -12.43 21.39 -5.97
C PHE A 67 -12.42 21.99 -7.37
N VAL A 68 -11.23 22.18 -7.92
CA VAL A 68 -11.01 22.68 -9.29
C VAL A 68 -10.28 21.59 -10.04
N ASN A 69 -10.84 21.13 -11.15
CA ASN A 69 -10.17 20.20 -12.07
C ASN A 69 -9.18 21.01 -12.93
N GLU A 70 -7.87 20.85 -12.67
CA GLU A 70 -6.82 21.60 -13.35
C GLU A 70 -6.44 21.00 -14.71
N THR A 71 -6.76 19.72 -14.93
CA THR A 71 -6.42 19.00 -16.18
C THR A 71 -7.56 18.91 -17.17
N ASP A 72 -8.74 19.39 -16.80
CA ASP A 72 -9.99 19.36 -17.60
C ASP A 72 -10.33 17.94 -18.14
N GLN A 73 -10.00 16.90 -17.35
CA GLN A 73 -10.24 15.51 -17.70
C GLN A 73 -11.62 15.07 -17.21
N SER A 74 -12.37 14.37 -18.06
CA SER A 74 -13.71 13.85 -17.73
C SER A 74 -13.69 12.46 -17.07
N TRP A 75 -12.58 11.73 -17.18
CA TRP A 75 -12.43 10.36 -16.66
C TRP A 75 -12.28 10.29 -15.14
N ALA A 76 -11.89 11.38 -14.49
CA ALA A 76 -11.83 11.52 -13.03
C ALA A 76 -12.75 12.67 -12.59
N THR A 77 -13.57 12.43 -11.59
CA THR A 77 -14.54 13.42 -11.08
C THR A 77 -14.56 13.42 -9.56
N ILE A 78 -14.84 14.60 -8.98
CA ILE A 78 -15.08 14.77 -7.55
C ILE A 78 -16.46 15.41 -7.38
N SER A 79 -17.32 14.81 -6.57
CA SER A 79 -18.69 15.30 -6.35
C SER A 79 -19.06 15.23 -4.86
N PRO A 80 -19.65 16.31 -4.27
CA PRO A 80 -19.87 17.63 -4.87
C PRO A 80 -18.56 18.42 -5.06
N VAL A 81 -18.50 19.29 -6.06
CA VAL A 81 -17.32 20.12 -6.37
C VAL A 81 -17.13 21.31 -5.42
N LYS A 82 -18.09 21.61 -4.55
CA LYS A 82 -18.04 22.67 -3.54
C LYS A 82 -18.95 22.37 -2.38
N GLY A 83 -18.65 22.95 -1.23
CA GLY A 83 -19.44 22.85 -0.03
C GLY A 83 -19.02 23.85 1.05
N SER A 84 -19.64 23.78 2.23
CA SER A 84 -19.32 24.59 3.38
C SER A 84 -19.41 23.73 4.65
N GLY A 85 -18.48 23.91 5.56
CA GLY A 85 -18.39 23.11 6.79
C GLY A 85 -18.02 21.64 6.52
N ASN A 86 -18.41 20.78 7.45
CA ASN A 86 -18.21 19.33 7.34
C ASN A 86 -19.05 18.75 6.20
N GLY A 87 -18.50 17.75 5.50
CA GLY A 87 -19.18 17.14 4.38
C GLY A 87 -18.58 15.81 3.96
N LYS A 88 -19.07 15.30 2.84
CA LYS A 88 -18.51 14.13 2.16
C LYS A 88 -18.35 14.45 0.67
N VAL A 89 -17.32 13.90 0.07
CA VAL A 89 -17.10 13.94 -1.39
C VAL A 89 -16.85 12.53 -1.91
N THR A 90 -17.32 12.27 -3.11
CA THR A 90 -17.08 11.02 -3.82
C THR A 90 -16.08 11.30 -4.93
N ILE A 91 -14.98 10.57 -4.95
CA ILE A 91 -14.04 10.55 -6.08
C ILE A 91 -14.40 9.36 -6.95
N THR A 92 -14.64 9.60 -8.23
CA THR A 92 -14.93 8.55 -9.21
C THR A 92 -13.94 8.64 -10.35
N VAL A 93 -13.34 7.49 -10.69
CA VAL A 93 -12.38 7.32 -11.79
C VAL A 93 -12.89 6.21 -12.69
N SER A 94 -13.08 6.50 -13.96
CA SER A 94 -13.54 5.49 -14.93
C SER A 94 -12.44 4.48 -15.25
N ALA A 95 -12.81 3.28 -15.71
CA ALA A 95 -11.86 2.29 -16.21
C ALA A 95 -11.01 2.86 -17.36
N ASN A 96 -9.77 2.39 -17.49
CA ASN A 96 -8.81 2.79 -18.51
C ASN A 96 -8.24 1.57 -19.24
N ALA A 97 -8.59 1.40 -20.48
CA ALA A 97 -8.03 0.36 -21.34
C ALA A 97 -6.79 0.84 -22.13
N GLY A 98 -6.39 2.11 -21.97
CA GLY A 98 -5.29 2.75 -22.70
C GLY A 98 -4.03 2.97 -21.87
N THR A 99 -3.21 3.90 -22.33
CA THR A 99 -1.99 4.33 -21.64
C THR A 99 -2.28 5.03 -20.31
N GLY A 100 -1.27 5.10 -19.43
CA GLY A 100 -1.36 5.83 -18.18
C GLY A 100 -1.82 7.27 -18.35
N ARG A 101 -2.62 7.77 -17.40
CA ARG A 101 -3.19 9.11 -17.42
C ARG A 101 -3.17 9.73 -16.02
N THR A 102 -3.09 11.05 -15.96
CA THR A 102 -3.05 11.81 -14.71
C THR A 102 -4.11 12.90 -14.72
N ALA A 103 -4.83 13.05 -13.61
CA ALA A 103 -5.72 14.18 -13.36
C ALA A 103 -5.28 14.89 -12.08
N VAL A 104 -5.32 16.21 -12.08
CA VAL A 104 -4.97 17.05 -10.93
C VAL A 104 -6.18 17.87 -10.51
N PHE A 105 -6.55 17.74 -9.25
CA PHE A 105 -7.58 18.55 -8.62
C PHE A 105 -6.93 19.46 -7.57
N ARG A 106 -7.25 20.73 -7.62
CA ARG A 106 -6.87 21.67 -6.58
C ARG A 106 -8.01 21.86 -5.60
N VAL A 107 -7.74 21.62 -4.31
CA VAL A 107 -8.64 21.89 -3.21
C VAL A 107 -8.39 23.29 -2.70
N VAL A 108 -9.40 24.15 -2.76
CA VAL A 108 -9.32 25.58 -2.40
C VAL A 108 -10.29 25.86 -1.24
N PRO A 109 -9.88 25.65 0.02
CA PRO A 109 -10.65 26.07 1.17
C PRO A 109 -10.48 27.57 1.40
N ASN A 110 -11.53 28.26 1.81
CA ASN A 110 -11.44 29.69 2.11
C ASN A 110 -10.64 29.94 3.40
N GLY A 111 -9.59 30.76 3.32
CA GLY A 111 -8.74 31.09 4.48
C GLY A 111 -7.76 30.00 4.90
N VAL A 112 -7.63 28.89 4.15
CA VAL A 112 -6.67 27.80 4.40
C VAL A 112 -5.81 27.57 3.18
N LYS A 113 -4.58 27.06 3.39
CA LYS A 113 -3.65 26.75 2.29
C LYS A 113 -4.29 25.74 1.32
N THR A 114 -4.20 26.06 0.04
CA THR A 114 -4.58 25.17 -1.07
C THR A 114 -3.80 23.86 -1.02
N GLN A 115 -4.47 22.76 -1.37
CA GLN A 115 -3.90 21.42 -1.47
C GLN A 115 -4.15 20.88 -2.89
N GLU A 116 -3.34 19.92 -3.31
CA GLU A 116 -3.52 19.23 -4.59
C GLU A 116 -3.82 17.75 -4.34
N ILE A 117 -4.66 17.20 -5.18
CA ILE A 117 -4.95 15.76 -5.29
C ILE A 117 -4.54 15.37 -6.70
N GLU A 118 -3.46 14.63 -6.82
CA GLU A 118 -3.01 14.03 -8.07
C GLU A 118 -3.59 12.63 -8.18
N ILE A 119 -4.41 12.36 -9.21
CA ILE A 119 -4.97 11.04 -9.50
C ILE A 119 -4.21 10.48 -10.69
N ILE A 120 -3.47 9.41 -10.47
CA ILE A 120 -2.69 8.71 -11.49
C ILE A 120 -3.37 7.38 -11.75
N GLN A 121 -3.72 7.13 -13.02
CA GLN A 121 -4.26 5.86 -13.46
C GLN A 121 -3.49 5.36 -14.67
N GLY A 122 -3.04 4.13 -14.62
CA GLY A 122 -2.28 3.53 -15.73
C GLY A 122 -1.15 2.65 -15.26
N ASN A 123 -0.25 2.26 -16.16
CA ASN A 123 0.73 1.20 -16.16
C ASN A 123 1.65 1.04 -14.95
N SER A 124 1.58 1.87 -13.97
CA SER A 124 2.52 1.89 -12.87
C SER A 124 1.81 1.90 -11.52
N TYR A 125 0.79 1.01 -11.33
CA TYR A 125 0.46 0.69 -9.94
C TYR A 125 1.56 -0.25 -9.41
N ILE A 126 2.68 0.35 -9.10
CA ILE A 126 3.53 -0.14 -8.03
C ILE A 126 3.02 0.65 -6.82
N PRO A 127 2.50 0.00 -5.76
CA PRO A 127 2.34 0.68 -4.50
C PRO A 127 3.73 1.19 -4.15
N GLU A 128 3.97 2.50 -4.31
CA GLU A 128 5.24 3.08 -3.91
C GLU A 128 5.37 2.84 -2.41
N ALA A 129 6.31 2.00 -2.01
CA ALA A 129 6.83 2.04 -0.68
C ALA A 129 7.57 3.39 -0.57
N ASP A 130 6.82 4.47 -0.32
CA ASP A 130 7.31 5.83 -0.14
C ASP A 130 8.19 6.39 -1.30
N GLY A 131 7.90 6.03 -2.57
CA GLY A 131 8.68 6.44 -3.74
C GLY A 131 9.99 5.65 -3.92
N VAL A 132 10.18 4.58 -3.18
CA VAL A 132 11.38 3.74 -3.23
C VAL A 132 11.12 2.52 -4.08
N PHE A 133 12.07 2.14 -4.94
CA PHE A 133 11.99 0.92 -5.75
C PHE A 133 11.74 -0.30 -4.87
N PRO A 134 10.71 -1.15 -5.17
CA PRO A 134 10.40 -2.32 -4.35
C PRO A 134 11.51 -3.36 -4.39
N ILE A 135 12.12 -3.60 -3.25
CA ILE A 135 13.06 -4.69 -3.01
C ILE A 135 12.45 -5.60 -1.96
N ILE A 136 12.12 -6.81 -2.36
CA ILE A 136 11.28 -7.72 -1.60
C ILE A 136 12.11 -8.91 -1.14
N ALA A 137 11.99 -9.28 0.14
CA ALA A 137 12.50 -10.54 0.64
C ALA A 137 11.35 -11.54 0.83
N TRP A 138 11.50 -12.71 0.22
CA TRP A 138 10.53 -13.82 0.30
C TRP A 138 10.81 -14.66 1.53
N THR A 139 9.86 -14.75 2.43
CA THR A 139 9.78 -15.60 3.64
C THR A 139 11.06 -15.74 4.48
N GLY A 140 10.99 -16.44 5.59
CA GLY A 140 12.14 -16.79 6.43
C GLY A 140 12.24 -16.03 7.74
N VAL A 141 11.22 -15.22 8.11
CA VAL A 141 11.14 -14.56 9.41
C VAL A 141 10.03 -15.22 10.23
N GLU A 142 10.39 -15.82 11.34
CA GLU A 142 9.46 -16.32 12.34
C GLU A 142 8.75 -15.15 13.04
N ALA A 143 7.48 -15.32 13.41
CA ALA A 143 6.66 -14.23 13.96
C ALA A 143 7.27 -13.57 15.21
N ASP A 144 7.84 -14.35 16.12
CA ASP A 144 8.48 -13.91 17.35
C ASP A 144 9.84 -13.24 17.12
N LYS A 145 10.45 -13.42 15.94
CA LYS A 145 11.72 -12.83 15.53
C LYS A 145 11.58 -11.57 14.67
N SER A 146 10.37 -11.18 14.32
CA SER A 146 10.11 -10.08 13.39
C SER A 146 10.70 -8.75 13.87
N LEU A 147 10.59 -8.39 15.15
CA LEU A 147 11.18 -7.17 15.72
C LEU A 147 12.72 -7.16 15.71
N GLU A 148 13.35 -8.32 15.72
CA GLU A 148 14.81 -8.48 15.64
C GLU A 148 15.29 -8.42 14.18
N LYS A 149 14.61 -9.11 13.27
CA LYS A 149 15.04 -9.30 11.87
C LYS A 149 14.69 -8.13 10.95
N PHE A 150 13.55 -7.48 11.13
CA PHE A 150 13.13 -6.38 10.25
C PHE A 150 14.04 -5.15 10.25
N PRO A 151 14.63 -4.69 11.39
CA PRO A 151 15.63 -3.63 11.36
C PRO A 151 16.86 -3.97 10.51
N VAL A 152 17.34 -5.21 10.58
CA VAL A 152 18.47 -5.71 9.78
C VAL A 152 18.10 -5.75 8.30
N MET A 153 16.92 -6.29 7.99
CA MET A 153 16.35 -6.29 6.64
C MET A 153 16.27 -4.88 6.05
N LYS A 154 15.75 -3.92 6.82
CA LYS A 154 15.67 -2.52 6.40
C LYS A 154 17.04 -1.90 6.15
N ALA A 155 18.02 -2.22 6.99
CA ALA A 155 19.40 -1.71 6.87
C ALA A 155 20.12 -2.25 5.60
N SER A 156 19.76 -3.44 5.12
CA SER A 156 20.27 -4.00 3.86
C SER A 156 19.59 -3.44 2.60
N GLY A 157 18.65 -2.48 2.73
CA GLY A 157 17.95 -1.87 1.61
C GLY A 157 16.65 -2.58 1.21
N ILE A 158 16.33 -3.74 1.79
CA ILE A 158 15.06 -4.43 1.57
C ILE A 158 13.95 -3.63 2.27
N ASN A 159 12.94 -3.24 1.52
CA ASN A 159 11.87 -2.37 2.02
C ASN A 159 10.53 -3.08 2.17
N ILE A 160 10.39 -4.28 1.59
CA ILE A 160 9.18 -5.10 1.66
C ILE A 160 9.55 -6.52 2.08
N TYR A 161 8.81 -7.06 3.01
CA TYR A 161 8.88 -8.48 3.39
C TYR A 161 7.63 -9.19 2.91
N LEU A 162 7.78 -10.33 2.26
CA LEU A 162 6.68 -11.23 1.91
C LEU A 162 6.70 -12.44 2.84
N GLY A 163 5.64 -12.62 3.61
CA GLY A 163 5.50 -13.76 4.51
C GLY A 163 4.05 -14.00 4.92
N TRP A 164 3.73 -15.25 5.22
CA TRP A 164 2.40 -15.65 5.65
C TRP A 164 2.48 -16.39 6.98
N TYR A 165 1.41 -16.31 7.74
CA TYR A 165 1.28 -16.90 9.08
C TYR A 165 -0.03 -17.67 9.16
N ASN A 166 -0.14 -18.58 10.15
CA ASN A 166 -1.28 -19.49 10.22
C ASN A 166 -2.61 -18.78 10.47
N ASP A 167 -2.59 -17.73 11.28
CA ASP A 167 -3.80 -17.04 11.72
C ASP A 167 -3.67 -15.52 11.65
N LEU A 168 -4.81 -14.84 11.70
CA LEU A 168 -4.90 -13.38 11.62
C LEU A 168 -4.21 -12.68 12.81
N GLU A 169 -4.31 -13.22 14.02
CA GLU A 169 -3.72 -12.60 15.22
C GLU A 169 -2.20 -12.53 15.09
N THR A 170 -1.57 -13.63 14.69
CA THR A 170 -0.13 -13.70 14.42
C THR A 170 0.26 -12.75 13.28
N THR A 171 -0.52 -12.72 12.20
CA THR A 171 -0.28 -11.82 11.07
C THR A 171 -0.30 -10.34 11.49
N LEU A 172 -1.28 -9.93 12.30
CA LEU A 172 -1.36 -8.56 12.81
C LEU A 172 -0.17 -8.21 13.72
N LYS A 173 0.28 -9.12 14.58
CA LYS A 173 1.50 -8.91 15.40
C LYS A 173 2.74 -8.66 14.55
N VAL A 174 2.88 -9.38 13.45
CA VAL A 174 4.03 -9.20 12.55
C VAL A 174 3.89 -7.91 11.73
N LEU A 175 2.69 -7.54 11.32
CA LEU A 175 2.43 -6.22 10.72
C LEU A 175 2.79 -5.08 11.69
N ASP A 176 2.45 -5.19 12.98
CA ASP A 176 2.86 -4.22 14.00
C ASP A 176 4.38 -4.11 14.14
N ALA A 177 5.10 -5.23 14.07
CA ALA A 177 6.56 -5.24 14.07
C ALA A 177 7.13 -4.57 12.81
N ALA A 178 6.56 -4.85 11.65
CA ALA A 178 6.92 -4.22 10.38
C ALA A 178 6.71 -2.70 10.42
N GLN A 179 5.59 -2.24 10.94
CA GLN A 179 5.32 -0.81 11.13
C GLN A 179 6.37 -0.12 12.01
N LYS A 180 6.72 -0.72 13.15
CA LYS A 180 7.71 -0.16 14.08
C LYS A 180 9.11 -0.02 13.46
N THR A 181 9.42 -0.85 12.49
CA THR A 181 10.74 -0.90 11.84
C THR A 181 10.79 -0.21 10.48
N GLY A 182 9.63 0.19 9.95
CA GLY A 182 9.51 0.85 8.65
C GLY A 182 9.66 -0.10 7.46
N VAL A 183 9.41 -1.39 7.66
CA VAL A 183 9.27 -2.40 6.60
C VAL A 183 7.80 -2.51 6.21
N LYS A 184 7.49 -2.67 4.94
CA LYS A 184 6.14 -2.99 4.47
C LYS A 184 5.98 -4.50 4.33
N MET A 185 4.74 -4.99 4.27
CA MET A 185 4.48 -6.42 4.17
C MET A 185 3.51 -6.77 3.07
N ILE A 186 3.89 -7.76 2.28
CA ILE A 186 2.97 -8.59 1.51
C ILE A 186 2.66 -9.79 2.38
N THR A 187 1.40 -10.01 2.76
CA THR A 187 1.09 -11.02 3.78
C THR A 187 -0.22 -11.76 3.53
N SER A 188 -0.37 -12.87 4.23
CA SER A 188 -1.55 -13.74 4.19
C SER A 188 -1.73 -14.48 5.52
N CYS A 189 -2.94 -14.99 5.73
CA CYS A 189 -3.24 -16.03 6.70
C CYS A 189 -4.28 -16.99 6.10
N GLN A 190 -4.52 -18.13 6.74
CA GLN A 190 -5.40 -19.18 6.21
C GLN A 190 -6.79 -18.66 5.83
N ASP A 191 -7.40 -17.82 6.66
CA ASP A 191 -8.76 -17.34 6.45
C ASP A 191 -8.88 -16.30 5.33
N LEU A 192 -7.77 -15.70 4.88
CA LEU A 192 -7.75 -14.82 3.71
C LEU A 192 -7.98 -15.57 2.40
N LEU A 193 -7.61 -16.85 2.35
CA LEU A 193 -7.57 -17.65 1.12
C LEU A 193 -8.93 -18.24 0.72
N SER A 194 -10.00 -17.85 1.40
CA SER A 194 -11.35 -18.30 1.12
C SER A 194 -12.30 -17.11 0.88
N VAL A 195 -13.08 -17.17 -0.18
CA VAL A 195 -14.11 -16.16 -0.51
C VAL A 195 -15.08 -15.91 0.67
N GLY A 196 -15.35 -16.97 1.46
CA GLY A 196 -16.29 -16.91 2.59
C GLY A 196 -15.76 -16.14 3.81
N THR A 197 -14.47 -16.14 4.05
CA THR A 197 -13.81 -15.54 5.24
C THR A 197 -12.95 -14.33 4.92
N ALA A 198 -12.54 -14.14 3.67
CA ALA A 198 -11.63 -13.08 3.25
C ALA A 198 -12.10 -11.66 3.67
N GLU A 199 -13.40 -11.39 3.65
CA GLU A 199 -13.93 -10.06 3.97
C GLU A 199 -13.58 -9.62 5.40
N GLU A 200 -13.70 -10.50 6.39
CA GLU A 200 -13.40 -10.19 7.79
C GLU A 200 -11.90 -9.96 7.97
N VAL A 201 -11.08 -10.79 7.36
CA VAL A 201 -9.61 -10.68 7.39
C VAL A 201 -9.14 -9.38 6.74
N VAL A 202 -9.66 -9.05 5.57
CA VAL A 202 -9.33 -7.81 4.85
C VAL A 202 -9.71 -6.59 5.69
N LYS A 203 -10.93 -6.55 6.27
CA LYS A 203 -11.36 -5.46 7.17
C LYS A 203 -10.43 -5.27 8.38
N ALA A 204 -9.88 -6.35 8.91
CA ALA A 204 -8.94 -6.28 10.03
C ALA A 204 -7.56 -5.73 9.62
N MET A 205 -7.11 -5.99 8.38
CA MET A 205 -5.77 -5.64 7.92
C MET A 205 -5.71 -4.35 7.08
N MET A 206 -6.76 -3.99 6.35
CA MET A 206 -6.73 -2.96 5.31
C MET A 206 -6.34 -1.55 5.77
N ASN A 207 -6.48 -1.25 7.05
CA ASN A 207 -6.08 0.04 7.61
C ASN A 207 -4.69 -0.01 8.27
N HIS A 208 -4.00 -1.14 8.21
CA HIS A 208 -2.71 -1.29 8.86
C HIS A 208 -1.60 -0.60 8.05
N PRO A 209 -0.83 0.36 8.64
CA PRO A 209 0.14 1.16 7.89
C PRO A 209 1.27 0.36 7.24
N ALA A 210 1.60 -0.84 7.74
CA ALA A 210 2.63 -1.70 7.17
C ALA A 210 2.09 -2.63 6.08
N LEU A 211 0.78 -2.77 5.89
CA LEU A 211 0.24 -3.59 4.82
C LEU A 211 0.61 -2.99 3.46
N TYR A 212 1.12 -3.83 2.57
CA TYR A 212 1.47 -3.48 1.20
C TYR A 212 0.60 -4.21 0.19
N ALA A 213 0.40 -5.51 0.37
CA ALA A 213 -0.41 -6.35 -0.51
C ALA A 213 -0.90 -7.62 0.21
N TYR A 214 -1.89 -8.26 -0.37
CA TYR A 214 -2.43 -9.55 0.06
C TYR A 214 -1.82 -10.67 -0.76
N HIS A 215 -1.04 -11.57 -0.15
CA HIS A 215 -0.52 -12.77 -0.82
C HIS A 215 -1.61 -13.84 -0.88
N LEU A 216 -1.96 -14.30 -2.07
CA LEU A 216 -3.04 -15.26 -2.25
C LEU A 216 -2.56 -16.65 -2.68
N LYS A 217 -1.59 -16.73 -3.57
CA LYS A 217 -1.13 -18.01 -4.10
C LYS A 217 0.29 -17.88 -4.66
N ASP A 218 1.06 -18.89 -4.40
CA ASP A 218 2.32 -19.16 -5.07
C ASP A 218 2.10 -20.26 -6.12
N GLU A 219 2.57 -20.04 -7.33
CA GLU A 219 2.56 -20.99 -8.44
C GLU A 219 1.20 -21.67 -8.69
N PRO A 220 0.14 -20.90 -9.07
CA PRO A 220 -1.17 -21.47 -9.33
C PRO A 220 -1.19 -22.34 -10.59
N GLU A 221 -1.94 -23.42 -10.56
CA GLU A 221 -2.30 -24.16 -11.77
C GLU A 221 -3.37 -23.39 -12.57
N VAL A 222 -3.47 -23.67 -13.88
CA VAL A 222 -4.48 -23.03 -14.75
C VAL A 222 -5.90 -23.21 -14.21
N ASN A 223 -6.19 -24.36 -13.61
CA ASN A 223 -7.50 -24.63 -13.02
C ASN A 223 -7.80 -23.82 -11.75
N ASP A 224 -6.79 -23.22 -11.11
CA ASP A 224 -6.98 -22.36 -9.94
C ASP A 224 -7.45 -20.94 -10.34
N LEU A 225 -7.19 -20.52 -11.58
CA LEU A 225 -7.37 -19.15 -12.02
C LEU A 225 -8.80 -18.59 -11.84
N PRO A 226 -9.88 -19.34 -12.16
CA PRO A 226 -11.24 -18.85 -11.94
C PRO A 226 -11.51 -18.54 -10.46
N GLY A 227 -11.14 -19.45 -9.55
CA GLY A 227 -11.32 -19.29 -8.11
C GLY A 227 -10.49 -18.12 -7.54
N LEU A 228 -9.26 -17.97 -8.01
CA LEU A 228 -8.40 -16.83 -7.64
C LEU A 228 -8.99 -15.51 -8.14
N GLY A 229 -9.54 -15.49 -9.36
CA GLY A 229 -10.22 -14.31 -9.89
C GLY A 229 -11.43 -13.89 -9.06
N GLU A 230 -12.22 -14.84 -8.58
CA GLU A 230 -13.35 -14.57 -7.65
C GLU A 230 -12.85 -14.01 -6.31
N LEU A 231 -11.82 -14.63 -5.74
CA LEU A 231 -11.22 -14.19 -4.47
C LEU A 231 -10.66 -12.75 -4.59
N VAL A 232 -9.90 -12.47 -5.65
CA VAL A 232 -9.38 -11.10 -5.91
C VAL A 232 -10.52 -10.10 -6.04
N LYS A 233 -11.56 -10.40 -6.80
CA LYS A 233 -12.75 -9.54 -6.92
C LYS A 233 -13.41 -9.30 -5.57
N LYS A 234 -13.58 -10.36 -4.76
CA LYS A 234 -14.15 -10.24 -3.41
C LYS A 234 -13.30 -9.33 -2.51
N ILE A 235 -11.99 -9.52 -2.47
CA ILE A 235 -11.08 -8.67 -1.69
C ILE A 235 -11.19 -7.21 -2.15
N LYS A 236 -11.19 -6.96 -3.45
CA LYS A 236 -11.30 -5.60 -4.02
C LYS A 236 -12.61 -4.88 -3.71
N THR A 237 -13.71 -5.61 -3.43
CA THR A 237 -14.95 -4.96 -2.96
C THR A 237 -14.83 -4.40 -1.56
N VAL A 238 -13.87 -4.88 -0.76
CA VAL A 238 -13.65 -4.47 0.63
C VAL A 238 -12.48 -3.48 0.73
N ASP A 239 -11.40 -3.79 0.03
CA ASP A 239 -10.19 -2.96 -0.04
C ASP A 239 -9.74 -2.80 -1.50
N SER A 240 -10.02 -1.63 -2.06
CA SER A 240 -9.61 -1.27 -3.41
C SER A 240 -8.17 -0.74 -3.51
N HIS A 241 -7.51 -0.47 -2.36
CA HIS A 241 -6.19 0.18 -2.30
C HIS A 241 -5.05 -0.81 -2.37
N HIS A 242 -5.08 -1.86 -1.53
CA HIS A 242 -4.00 -2.83 -1.47
C HIS A 242 -4.16 -3.88 -2.56
N PRO A 243 -3.12 -4.16 -3.35
CA PRO A 243 -3.18 -5.16 -4.39
C PRO A 243 -3.21 -6.58 -3.82
N CYS A 244 -3.74 -7.50 -4.62
CA CYS A 244 -3.52 -8.92 -4.43
C CYS A 244 -2.25 -9.34 -5.17
N TYR A 245 -1.46 -10.19 -4.53
CA TYR A 245 -0.20 -10.74 -5.04
C TYR A 245 -0.36 -12.23 -5.32
N ILE A 246 0.05 -12.63 -6.51
CA ILE A 246 0.12 -14.02 -6.95
C ILE A 246 1.42 -14.18 -7.73
N ASN A 247 2.21 -15.20 -7.42
CA ASN A 247 3.42 -15.51 -8.14
C ASN A 247 3.19 -16.63 -9.15
N LEU A 248 3.63 -16.47 -10.38
CA LEU A 248 3.47 -17.44 -11.45
C LEU A 248 4.68 -18.36 -11.57
N TYR A 249 4.44 -19.57 -12.03
CA TYR A 249 5.47 -20.51 -12.43
C TYR A 249 6.43 -19.95 -13.48
N PRO A 250 7.68 -20.45 -13.54
CA PRO A 250 8.54 -20.26 -14.70
C PRO A 250 8.03 -21.01 -15.94
N ASN A 251 8.47 -20.60 -17.13
CA ASN A 251 7.98 -21.14 -18.37
C ASN A 251 8.22 -22.66 -18.56
N TRP A 252 9.28 -23.20 -17.98
CA TRP A 252 9.59 -24.62 -18.04
C TRP A 252 8.68 -25.48 -17.14
N ALA A 253 8.06 -24.93 -16.11
CA ALA A 253 7.19 -25.63 -15.17
C ALA A 253 5.70 -25.52 -15.55
N TRP A 254 5.28 -24.40 -16.15
CA TRP A 254 3.86 -24.15 -16.42
C TRP A 254 3.42 -24.46 -17.86
N GLY A 255 3.97 -25.54 -18.44
CA GLY A 255 3.67 -25.96 -19.80
C GLY A 255 4.40 -25.13 -20.85
N LYS A 256 5.65 -25.47 -21.11
CA LYS A 256 6.60 -24.71 -21.92
C LYS A 256 6.04 -24.15 -23.25
N GLU A 257 5.24 -24.94 -23.96
CA GLU A 257 4.67 -24.53 -25.26
C GLU A 257 3.39 -23.68 -25.09
N LEU A 258 2.76 -23.72 -23.93
CA LEU A 258 1.53 -23.02 -23.60
C LEU A 258 1.74 -21.86 -22.62
N TYR A 259 2.98 -21.58 -22.25
CA TYR A 259 3.29 -20.61 -21.19
C TYR A 259 2.69 -19.23 -21.46
N SER A 260 2.90 -18.67 -22.65
CA SER A 260 2.36 -17.37 -23.01
C SER A 260 0.82 -17.35 -23.01
N GLU A 261 0.17 -18.47 -23.39
CA GLU A 261 -1.29 -18.61 -23.33
C GLU A 261 -1.78 -18.69 -21.88
N ASN A 262 -1.06 -19.41 -21.02
CA ASN A 262 -1.37 -19.51 -19.59
C ASN A 262 -1.20 -18.15 -18.89
N VAL A 263 -0.15 -17.40 -19.19
CA VAL A 263 0.04 -16.02 -18.68
C VAL A 263 -1.08 -15.10 -19.15
N LYS A 264 -1.48 -15.18 -20.41
CA LYS A 264 -2.62 -14.42 -20.94
C LYS A 264 -3.93 -14.80 -20.23
N SER A 265 -4.18 -16.09 -20.04
CA SER A 265 -5.34 -16.61 -19.31
C SER A 265 -5.37 -16.09 -17.85
N PHE A 266 -4.20 -16.05 -17.19
CA PHE A 266 -4.08 -15.42 -15.88
C PHE A 266 -4.46 -13.93 -15.90
N ILE A 267 -3.91 -13.16 -16.81
CA ILE A 267 -4.17 -11.73 -16.94
C ILE A 267 -5.67 -11.44 -17.17
N GLU A 268 -6.34 -12.27 -17.96
CA GLU A 268 -7.76 -12.14 -18.29
C GLU A 268 -8.69 -12.52 -17.13
N GLN A 269 -8.34 -13.56 -16.38
CA GLN A 269 -9.21 -14.12 -15.34
C GLN A 269 -8.96 -13.53 -13.95
N VAL A 270 -7.71 -13.13 -13.65
CA VAL A 270 -7.30 -12.68 -12.33
C VAL A 270 -6.95 -11.20 -12.35
N PRO A 271 -7.81 -10.32 -11.81
CA PRO A 271 -7.66 -8.88 -11.95
C PRO A 271 -6.64 -8.29 -10.95
N VAL A 272 -5.38 -8.74 -11.04
CA VAL A 272 -4.24 -8.16 -10.29
C VAL A 272 -3.55 -7.07 -11.10
N PRO A 273 -2.91 -6.07 -10.45
CA PRO A 273 -2.35 -4.92 -11.15
C PRO A 273 -0.96 -5.15 -11.75
N PHE A 274 -0.29 -6.24 -11.44
CA PHE A 274 1.05 -6.59 -11.92
C PHE A 274 1.16 -8.10 -12.14
N ILE A 275 2.24 -8.52 -12.81
CA ILE A 275 2.60 -9.92 -13.02
C ILE A 275 3.83 -10.20 -12.15
N SER A 276 3.79 -11.22 -11.30
CA SER A 276 4.96 -11.74 -10.59
C SER A 276 5.26 -13.14 -11.10
N PHE A 277 6.52 -13.46 -11.30
CA PHE A 277 6.96 -14.80 -11.66
C PHE A 277 8.36 -15.06 -11.11
N ASP A 278 8.70 -16.31 -10.93
CA ASP A 278 10.06 -16.71 -10.60
C ASP A 278 10.68 -17.58 -11.70
N ASN A 279 11.96 -17.40 -11.89
CA ASN A 279 12.81 -18.29 -12.70
C ASN A 279 14.27 -18.01 -12.34
N TYR A 280 15.00 -19.05 -11.96
CA TYR A 280 16.38 -18.91 -11.51
C TYR A 280 17.35 -19.39 -12.58
N PRO A 281 18.26 -18.52 -13.08
CA PRO A 281 19.05 -18.85 -14.26
C PRO A 281 20.21 -19.80 -14.02
N ILE A 282 20.80 -19.85 -12.81
CA ILE A 282 22.05 -20.57 -12.56
C ILE A 282 21.76 -21.94 -11.98
N VAL A 283 21.89 -22.98 -12.78
CA VAL A 283 21.55 -24.35 -12.39
C VAL A 283 22.68 -25.33 -12.72
N SER A 284 22.93 -26.28 -11.83
CA SER A 284 23.72 -27.49 -12.07
C SER A 284 22.79 -28.64 -12.40
N ILE A 285 23.07 -29.37 -13.46
CA ILE A 285 22.26 -30.53 -13.91
C ILE A 285 23.13 -31.78 -13.80
N ASN A 286 22.61 -32.78 -13.08
CA ASN A 286 23.32 -34.06 -12.86
C ASN A 286 24.73 -33.89 -12.28
N GLY A 287 24.94 -32.88 -11.41
CA GLY A 287 26.25 -32.60 -10.81
C GLY A 287 27.29 -31.98 -11.75
N ALA A 288 26.91 -31.61 -12.98
CA ALA A 288 27.75 -30.88 -13.90
C ALA A 288 28.02 -29.44 -13.41
N PRO A 289 29.06 -28.75 -13.92
CA PRO A 289 29.23 -27.33 -13.65
C PRO A 289 27.96 -26.52 -13.94
N SER A 290 27.69 -25.52 -13.11
CA SER A 290 26.49 -24.66 -13.27
C SER A 290 26.53 -23.93 -14.61
N ILE A 291 25.35 -23.86 -15.22
CA ILE A 291 25.11 -23.13 -16.48
C ILE A 291 24.02 -22.10 -16.30
N VAL A 292 23.97 -21.12 -17.19
CA VAL A 292 22.80 -20.27 -17.35
C VAL A 292 21.74 -21.07 -18.12
N ARG A 293 20.54 -21.19 -17.58
CA ARG A 293 19.43 -21.92 -18.23
C ARG A 293 19.13 -21.29 -19.60
N PRO A 294 19.03 -22.10 -20.67
CA PRO A 294 18.78 -21.57 -22.01
C PRO A 294 17.41 -20.90 -22.15
N ASP A 295 16.43 -21.31 -21.34
CA ASP A 295 15.03 -20.85 -21.37
C ASP A 295 14.77 -19.62 -20.46
N TRP A 296 15.76 -19.17 -19.69
CA TRP A 296 15.59 -18.04 -18.77
C TRP A 296 15.33 -16.72 -19.50
N TYR A 297 16.13 -16.37 -20.48
CA TYR A 297 15.92 -15.16 -21.27
C TYR A 297 14.61 -15.21 -22.07
N ARG A 298 14.27 -16.39 -22.58
CA ARG A 298 12.98 -16.59 -23.24
C ARG A 298 11.83 -16.27 -22.27
N ASN A 299 11.91 -16.72 -21.01
CA ASN A 299 10.90 -16.43 -20.00
C ASN A 299 10.77 -14.93 -19.73
N LEU A 300 11.91 -14.21 -19.63
CA LEU A 300 11.91 -12.75 -19.49
C LEU A 300 11.26 -12.07 -20.71
N GLU A 301 11.52 -12.54 -21.93
CA GLU A 301 10.89 -12.04 -23.16
C GLU A 301 9.38 -12.26 -23.14
N GLU A 302 8.92 -13.46 -22.79
CA GLU A 302 7.50 -13.83 -22.71
C GLU A 302 6.76 -12.97 -21.68
N ILE A 303 7.29 -12.79 -20.48
CA ILE A 303 6.70 -11.96 -19.43
C ILE A 303 6.74 -10.48 -19.79
N SER A 304 7.85 -9.97 -20.30
CA SER A 304 7.98 -8.58 -20.74
C SER A 304 7.00 -8.25 -21.87
N ALA A 305 6.78 -9.18 -22.80
CA ALA A 305 5.79 -9.01 -23.87
C ALA A 305 4.35 -8.97 -23.30
N ALA A 306 3.99 -9.93 -22.43
CA ALA A 306 2.69 -9.98 -21.78
C ALA A 306 2.42 -8.73 -20.91
N ALA A 307 3.43 -8.26 -20.18
CA ALA A 307 3.38 -7.04 -19.39
C ALA A 307 3.09 -5.80 -20.25
N LYS A 308 3.79 -5.66 -21.39
CA LYS A 308 3.57 -4.57 -22.36
C LYS A 308 2.18 -4.63 -23.01
N GLU A 309 1.77 -5.83 -23.44
CA GLU A 309 0.46 -6.03 -24.10
C GLU A 309 -0.69 -5.71 -23.14
N SER A 310 -0.59 -6.17 -21.88
CA SER A 310 -1.62 -5.95 -20.86
C SER A 310 -1.50 -4.62 -20.15
N ASN A 311 -0.46 -3.84 -20.43
CA ASN A 311 -0.18 -2.59 -19.76
C ASN A 311 -0.01 -2.74 -18.24
N LYS A 312 0.64 -3.81 -17.80
CA LYS A 312 0.92 -4.12 -16.39
C LYS A 312 2.43 -4.14 -16.16
N PRO A 313 2.93 -3.68 -15.00
CA PRO A 313 4.31 -3.93 -14.59
C PRO A 313 4.51 -5.41 -14.31
N PHE A 314 5.78 -5.88 -14.31
CA PHE A 314 6.10 -7.18 -13.80
C PHE A 314 7.21 -7.13 -12.74
N TRP A 315 7.22 -8.13 -11.87
CA TRP A 315 8.17 -8.31 -10.78
C TRP A 315 8.91 -9.63 -11.00
N ALA A 316 10.22 -9.64 -10.80
CA ALA A 316 11.05 -10.79 -11.04
C ALA A 316 11.82 -11.20 -9.79
N PHE A 317 12.23 -12.47 -9.75
CA PHE A 317 12.98 -13.04 -8.65
C PHE A 317 14.47 -13.16 -8.97
N ALA A 318 15.29 -12.86 -7.97
CA ALA A 318 16.70 -13.22 -7.92
C ALA A 318 16.92 -14.29 -6.84
N LEU A 319 17.67 -15.34 -7.19
CA LEU A 319 17.98 -16.42 -6.26
C LEU A 319 19.03 -15.94 -5.24
N ALA A 320 18.74 -16.17 -3.95
CA ALA A 320 19.63 -15.88 -2.84
C ALA A 320 19.90 -17.10 -1.94
N LEU A 321 19.46 -18.26 -2.35
CA LEU A 321 19.51 -19.49 -1.56
C LEU A 321 19.97 -20.67 -2.43
N SER A 322 20.79 -21.57 -1.88
CA SER A 322 21.02 -22.85 -2.52
C SER A 322 19.91 -23.85 -2.18
N HIS A 323 19.43 -24.57 -3.18
CA HIS A 323 18.46 -25.63 -2.98
C HIS A 323 18.46 -26.66 -4.12
N LYS A 324 17.92 -27.82 -3.85
CA LYS A 324 17.59 -28.83 -4.87
C LYS A 324 16.19 -28.53 -5.40
N LEU A 325 16.06 -28.50 -6.72
CA LEU A 325 14.75 -28.51 -7.37
C LEU A 325 14.20 -29.94 -7.42
N ASP A 326 15.06 -30.86 -7.84
CA ASP A 326 14.81 -32.30 -7.91
C ASP A 326 16.14 -33.10 -7.77
N GLU A 327 16.11 -34.39 -8.02
CA GLU A 327 17.30 -35.26 -7.92
C GLU A 327 18.42 -34.90 -8.93
N THR A 328 18.07 -34.15 -9.99
CA THR A 328 19.00 -33.84 -11.09
C THR A 328 19.37 -32.36 -11.17
N HIS A 329 18.52 -31.48 -10.64
CA HIS A 329 18.70 -30.02 -10.73
C HIS A 329 19.03 -29.43 -9.36
N PHE A 330 20.15 -28.73 -9.28
CA PHE A 330 20.61 -28.06 -8.08
C PHE A 330 20.95 -26.59 -8.37
N TYR A 331 20.37 -25.72 -7.56
CA TYR A 331 20.70 -24.30 -7.53
C TYR A 331 21.75 -24.07 -6.45
N LYS A 332 22.91 -23.56 -6.84
CA LYS A 332 23.96 -23.15 -5.88
C LYS A 332 23.71 -21.76 -5.33
N ILE A 333 24.39 -21.42 -4.24
CA ILE A 333 24.50 -20.03 -3.79
C ILE A 333 25.11 -19.20 -4.94
N PRO A 334 24.50 -18.08 -5.36
CA PRO A 334 25.01 -17.25 -6.42
C PRO A 334 26.26 -16.49 -5.98
N THR A 335 27.23 -16.37 -6.87
CA THR A 335 28.34 -15.41 -6.73
C THR A 335 27.87 -14.00 -7.07
N LEU A 336 28.62 -12.96 -6.67
CA LEU A 336 28.29 -11.58 -7.01
C LEU A 336 28.05 -11.33 -8.52
N PRO A 337 28.88 -11.84 -9.46
CA PRO A 337 28.55 -11.72 -10.88
C PRO A 337 27.26 -12.39 -11.30
N GLU A 338 26.92 -13.54 -10.72
CA GLU A 338 25.72 -14.28 -11.03
C GLU A 338 24.47 -13.59 -10.44
N LEU A 339 24.58 -12.99 -9.25
CA LEU A 339 23.51 -12.19 -8.68
C LEU A 339 23.26 -10.92 -9.51
N ARG A 340 24.33 -10.25 -9.92
CA ARG A 340 24.24 -9.09 -10.83
C ARG A 340 23.65 -9.47 -12.18
N LEU A 341 24.00 -10.63 -12.73
CA LEU A 341 23.40 -11.14 -13.96
C LEU A 341 21.86 -11.23 -13.83
N GLN A 342 21.38 -11.81 -12.74
CA GLN A 342 19.95 -11.92 -12.47
C GLN A 342 19.29 -10.54 -12.39
N VAL A 343 19.70 -9.73 -11.41
CA VAL A 343 19.08 -8.43 -11.13
C VAL A 343 19.12 -7.49 -12.34
N PHE A 344 20.27 -7.36 -13.01
CA PHE A 344 20.40 -6.43 -14.14
C PHE A 344 19.72 -6.93 -15.41
N SER A 345 19.59 -8.24 -15.60
CA SER A 345 18.77 -8.77 -16.70
C SER A 345 17.29 -8.52 -16.45
N ASP A 346 16.80 -8.80 -15.25
CA ASP A 346 15.41 -8.52 -14.87
C ASP A 346 15.05 -7.05 -15.11
N LEU A 347 15.91 -6.13 -14.64
CA LEU A 347 15.74 -4.69 -14.86
C LEU A 347 15.82 -4.30 -16.33
N ALA A 348 16.74 -4.90 -17.11
CA ALA A 348 16.89 -4.61 -18.54
C ALA A 348 15.64 -5.04 -19.35
N TYR A 349 14.98 -6.10 -18.94
CA TYR A 349 13.70 -6.54 -19.52
C TYR A 349 12.50 -5.74 -19.01
N GLY A 350 12.68 -4.87 -18.00
CA GLY A 350 11.67 -3.93 -17.51
C GLY A 350 10.99 -4.35 -16.22
N ALA A 351 11.61 -5.21 -15.41
CA ALA A 351 11.11 -5.50 -14.06
C ALA A 351 11.05 -4.23 -13.22
N GLN A 352 9.94 -4.05 -12.49
CA GLN A 352 9.70 -2.89 -11.64
C GLN A 352 9.75 -3.22 -10.14
N ALA A 353 10.09 -4.44 -9.79
CA ALA A 353 10.48 -4.88 -8.46
C ALA A 353 11.43 -6.08 -8.56
N ILE A 354 12.31 -6.19 -7.59
CA ILE A 354 13.19 -7.37 -7.43
C ILE A 354 12.81 -8.09 -6.14
N GLN A 355 12.70 -9.41 -6.22
CA GLN A 355 12.31 -10.28 -5.14
C GLN A 355 13.42 -11.29 -4.87
N TYR A 356 13.92 -11.35 -3.64
CA TYR A 356 14.97 -12.31 -3.27
C TYR A 356 14.35 -13.59 -2.69
N PHE A 357 14.62 -14.70 -3.30
CA PHE A 357 14.28 -16.03 -2.82
C PHE A 357 15.47 -16.67 -2.11
N THR A 358 15.53 -16.72 -0.79
CA THR A 358 14.62 -16.22 0.27
C THR A 358 15.38 -15.28 1.21
N TYR A 359 14.68 -14.58 2.13
CA TYR A 359 15.36 -13.84 3.21
C TYR A 359 16.23 -14.75 4.06
N ARG A 360 15.82 -15.99 4.31
CA ARG A 360 16.63 -16.99 5.00
C ARG A 360 17.94 -17.31 4.26
N GLY A 361 17.98 -17.18 2.94
CA GLY A 361 19.19 -17.28 2.13
C GLY A 361 20.13 -16.09 2.31
N LEU A 362 19.59 -14.91 2.64
CA LEU A 362 20.37 -13.69 2.94
C LEU A 362 20.81 -13.68 4.40
N GLN A 363 19.93 -14.02 5.31
CA GLN A 363 20.19 -14.01 6.74
C GLN A 363 19.43 -15.13 7.45
N HIS A 364 20.14 -16.08 8.02
CA HIS A 364 19.58 -17.08 8.93
C HIS A 364 19.69 -16.56 10.39
N ASP A 365 20.53 -17.14 11.24
CA ASP A 365 20.84 -16.59 12.57
C ASP A 365 21.87 -15.47 12.48
N GLU A 366 22.80 -15.60 11.53
CA GLU A 366 23.80 -14.60 11.16
C GLU A 366 23.68 -14.28 9.65
N PRO A 367 24.22 -13.13 9.19
CA PRO A 367 24.32 -12.82 7.76
C PRO A 367 25.03 -13.96 7.01
N THR A 368 24.42 -14.39 5.90
CA THR A 368 25.02 -15.41 5.02
C THR A 368 26.03 -14.77 4.08
N GLU A 369 26.79 -15.59 3.36
CA GLU A 369 27.71 -15.12 2.31
C GLU A 369 27.03 -14.34 1.18
N VAL A 370 25.70 -14.43 1.03
CA VAL A 370 24.94 -13.68 0.04
C VAL A 370 24.49 -12.31 0.57
N TYR A 371 24.46 -12.12 1.88
CA TYR A 371 23.98 -10.88 2.49
C TYR A 371 24.75 -9.64 2.01
N ASP A 372 26.07 -9.73 1.96
CA ASP A 372 26.93 -8.62 1.50
C ASP A 372 26.92 -8.42 -0.03
N LEU A 373 26.25 -9.31 -0.78
CA LEU A 373 26.13 -9.23 -2.23
C LEU A 373 24.87 -8.48 -2.68
N VAL A 374 23.86 -8.41 -1.81
CA VAL A 374 22.56 -7.77 -2.03
C VAL A 374 22.60 -6.31 -1.62
#